data_5470d2b12810949dab3b77932bc2e2ee
#
_entry.id   5470d2b12810949dab3b77932bc2e2ee
#
_cell.length_a   1.000
_cell.length_b   1.000
_cell.length_c   1.000
_cell.angle_alpha   90.00
_cell.angle_beta   90.00
_cell.angle_gamma   90.00
#
_symmetry.space_group_name_H-M   'P 1'
#
loop_
_entity.id
_entity.type
_entity.pdbx_description
1 polymer ?
#
loop_
_entity_poly.entity_id
_entity_poly.type
_entity_poly.pdbx_seq_one_letter_code
_entity_poly.pdbx_strand_id
1 'polypeptide(L)'
;NLGGQVDHVRGYKSYGYDYVNKIGYDKFEQRTYLKYCNGAETFYSYDPARRRLQNLVVNAKAGTIMDNAYSYDAVSNVLGIKNNAPLPQSGKAGGQMSHSYTYDPLYRLASATGTYKGTDNKAASYTLSMGYDNMHRITSKKQHLSQTGVQFDGTLNAGYELAYTYQKADGKKFQLDNVRDINYRTEETPTESTNINNGHKYTYDANGNLVYINTSRVKKDGKEDEKTTEQKYRWDEENRLLAADENGFVSNYWYDADGERTVKTSGENEAIYVNSEFSGGNTGTARFSLYVSPYLVAGQGGKYTKHIYVGSQRIVSKLGDLASYGADPRRIPYAGNEADGLTINYKDKYAKQLQSIKDNYKAFDQPYNGKDNDDYVNGQGFCCNDGTPEAAQARAMARTRAANGNFKPNDDYEKMQFYYHPDHLGSSSYITNLDGEVAQHI
;
A
#
# COMPACT_ATOMS: atom_id res chain seq x y z
N ASN A 1 -26.86 -2.13 15.70
CA ASN A 1 -28.10 -1.45 16.11
C ASN A 1 -29.32 -2.23 15.64
N LEU A 2 -30.52 -1.75 15.94
CA LEU A 2 -31.78 -2.41 15.57
C LEU A 2 -32.00 -2.49 14.05
N GLY A 3 -31.36 -1.62 13.26
CA GLY A 3 -31.40 -1.64 11.79
C GLY A 3 -30.36 -2.55 11.13
N GLY A 4 -29.64 -3.36 11.90
CA GLY A 4 -28.62 -4.26 11.36
C GLY A 4 -27.26 -3.60 11.07
N GLN A 5 -27.12 -2.30 11.29
CA GLN A 5 -25.85 -1.58 11.05
C GLN A 5 -24.91 -1.77 12.26
N VAL A 6 -23.60 -1.73 11.99
CA VAL A 6 -22.55 -1.83 12.99
C VAL A 6 -22.62 -0.61 13.92
N ASP A 7 -22.80 -0.84 15.21
CA ASP A 7 -22.88 0.19 16.25
C ASP A 7 -21.53 0.43 16.94
N HIS A 8 -20.79 -0.64 17.20
CA HIS A 8 -19.46 -0.63 17.80
C HIS A 8 -18.67 -1.87 17.38
N VAL A 9 -17.35 -1.83 17.57
CA VAL A 9 -16.45 -2.97 17.33
C VAL A 9 -15.54 -3.15 18.54
N ARG A 10 -15.64 -4.31 19.20
CA ARG A 10 -14.87 -4.64 20.40
C ARG A 10 -14.00 -5.85 20.20
N GLY A 11 -12.85 -5.84 20.85
CA GLY A 11 -12.06 -7.03 21.05
C GLY A 11 -12.72 -8.01 22.02
N TYR A 12 -12.51 -9.31 21.78
CA TYR A 12 -13.07 -10.35 22.63
C TYR A 12 -12.04 -10.79 23.68
N LYS A 13 -12.46 -10.92 24.95
CA LYS A 13 -11.66 -11.25 26.14
C LYS A 13 -10.65 -10.15 26.54
N SER A 14 -9.92 -10.41 27.64
CA SER A 14 -9.00 -9.47 28.29
C SER A 14 -7.81 -8.96 27.44
N TYR A 15 -7.58 -9.56 26.30
CA TYR A 15 -6.53 -9.16 25.34
C TYR A 15 -7.08 -8.34 24.16
N GLY A 16 -8.40 -8.21 24.10
CA GLY A 16 -9.05 -7.44 23.05
C GLY A 16 -9.11 -5.97 23.45
N TYR A 17 -8.40 -5.13 22.72
CA TYR A 17 -8.69 -3.72 22.78
C TYR A 17 -10.00 -3.45 22.05
N ASP A 18 -10.76 -2.52 22.56
CA ASP A 18 -11.89 -2.00 21.82
C ASP A 18 -11.35 -1.17 20.64
N TYR A 19 -12.04 -1.21 19.52
CA TYR A 19 -11.60 -0.54 18.29
C TYR A 19 -12.48 0.66 17.96
N VAL A 20 -13.78 0.47 18.03
CA VAL A 20 -14.79 1.49 17.75
C VAL A 20 -15.78 1.52 18.90
N ASN A 21 -15.89 2.66 19.56
CA ASN A 21 -16.81 2.85 20.68
C ASN A 21 -18.25 3.05 20.20
N LYS A 22 -18.41 3.81 19.11
CA LYS A 22 -19.74 4.18 18.64
C LYS A 22 -19.70 4.54 17.16
N ILE A 23 -20.74 4.12 16.43
CA ILE A 23 -21.07 4.62 15.10
C ILE A 23 -22.50 5.13 15.14
N GLY A 24 -22.71 6.34 14.65
CA GLY A 24 -24.01 6.97 14.46
C GLY A 24 -24.42 7.00 13.00
N TYR A 25 -25.71 6.87 12.74
CA TYR A 25 -26.30 6.92 11.42
C TYR A 25 -27.52 7.86 11.43
N ASP A 26 -27.81 8.47 10.29
CA ASP A 26 -29.04 9.19 10.08
C ASP A 26 -30.19 8.24 9.67
N LYS A 27 -31.36 8.81 9.44
CA LYS A 27 -32.55 8.04 9.01
C LYS A 27 -32.44 7.43 7.60
N PHE A 28 -31.39 7.79 6.86
CA PHE A 28 -31.10 7.26 5.52
C PHE A 28 -29.90 6.31 5.53
N GLU A 29 -29.49 5.85 6.73
CA GLU A 29 -28.38 4.93 6.92
C GLU A 29 -26.99 5.49 6.57
N GLN A 30 -26.90 6.81 6.37
CA GLN A 30 -25.63 7.48 6.17
C GLN A 30 -24.92 7.63 7.52
N ARG A 31 -23.62 7.36 7.56
CA ARG A 31 -22.81 7.51 8.76
C ARG A 31 -22.68 9.00 9.11
N THR A 32 -23.11 9.39 10.31
CA THR A 32 -23.00 10.76 10.81
C THR A 32 -21.94 10.94 11.87
N TYR A 33 -21.53 9.84 12.52
CA TYR A 33 -20.59 9.87 13.64
C TYR A 33 -19.81 8.56 13.73
N LEU A 34 -18.52 8.66 14.08
CA LEU A 34 -17.66 7.52 14.39
C LEU A 34 -16.72 7.94 15.52
N LYS A 35 -16.73 7.17 16.61
CA LYS A 35 -15.81 7.33 17.74
C LYS A 35 -14.92 6.11 17.87
N TYR A 36 -13.63 6.32 17.74
CA TYR A 36 -12.61 5.31 17.99
C TYR A 36 -12.30 5.17 19.48
N CYS A 37 -11.75 4.02 19.88
CA CYS A 37 -11.39 3.77 21.27
C CYS A 37 -10.15 4.52 21.75
N ASN A 38 -9.36 5.09 20.84
CA ASN A 38 -8.29 6.02 21.16
C ASN A 38 -8.78 7.46 21.40
N GLY A 39 -10.09 7.69 21.43
CA GLY A 39 -10.70 8.99 21.66
C GLY A 39 -10.91 9.85 20.42
N ALA A 40 -10.37 9.45 19.27
CA ALA A 40 -10.61 10.20 18.02
C ALA A 40 -12.06 10.07 17.56
N GLU A 41 -12.62 11.18 17.05
CA GLU A 41 -14.00 11.29 16.63
C GLU A 41 -14.08 11.83 15.19
N THR A 42 -14.99 11.25 14.41
CA THR A 42 -15.27 11.71 13.04
C THR A 42 -16.74 12.07 12.93
N PHE A 43 -17.01 13.24 12.36
CA PHE A 43 -18.34 13.76 12.11
C PHE A 43 -18.56 13.92 10.61
N TYR A 44 -19.74 13.51 10.16
CA TYR A 44 -20.15 13.61 8.76
C TYR A 44 -21.42 14.47 8.68
N SER A 45 -21.40 15.50 7.85
CA SER A 45 -22.56 16.33 7.57
C SER A 45 -22.96 16.19 6.11
N TYR A 46 -24.25 16.11 5.84
CA TYR A 46 -24.80 15.92 4.52
C TYR A 46 -25.74 17.06 4.13
N ASP A 47 -25.70 17.42 2.86
CA ASP A 47 -26.68 18.31 2.24
C ASP A 47 -28.08 17.67 2.36
N PRO A 48 -29.04 18.36 3.00
CA PRO A 48 -30.36 17.80 3.27
C PRO A 48 -31.19 17.52 2.01
N ALA A 49 -30.93 18.25 0.91
CA ALA A 49 -31.71 18.12 -0.32
C ALA A 49 -31.21 16.95 -1.20
N ARG A 50 -29.90 16.78 -1.32
CA ARG A 50 -29.28 15.78 -2.19
C ARG A 50 -28.48 14.71 -1.44
N ARG A 51 -28.35 14.88 -0.12
CA ARG A 51 -27.63 13.96 0.79
C ARG A 51 -26.18 13.69 0.38
N ARG A 52 -25.54 14.68 -0.25
CA ARG A 52 -24.11 14.66 -0.55
C ARG A 52 -23.32 15.04 0.69
N LEU A 53 -22.15 14.45 0.86
CA LEU A 53 -21.25 14.80 1.95
C LEU A 53 -20.85 16.29 1.84
N GLN A 54 -21.20 17.07 2.85
CA GLN A 54 -20.93 18.51 2.90
C GLN A 54 -19.66 18.81 3.70
N ASN A 55 -19.52 18.15 4.85
CA ASN A 55 -18.35 18.27 5.69
C ASN A 55 -17.94 16.91 6.27
N LEU A 56 -16.64 16.73 6.43
CA LEU A 56 -16.01 15.61 7.12
C LEU A 56 -14.99 16.16 8.10
N VAL A 57 -15.29 16.04 9.40
CA VAL A 57 -14.47 16.60 10.48
C VAL A 57 -13.89 15.48 11.32
N VAL A 58 -12.58 15.50 11.57
CA VAL A 58 -11.88 14.57 12.46
C VAL A 58 -11.23 15.32 13.60
N ASN A 59 -11.62 14.97 14.80
CA ASN A 59 -11.00 15.41 16.05
C ASN A 59 -10.15 14.29 16.64
N ALA A 60 -8.93 14.63 17.00
CA ALA A 60 -8.00 13.73 17.69
C ALA A 60 -7.53 14.38 18.99
N LYS A 61 -6.53 13.81 19.67
CA LYS A 61 -6.03 14.33 20.95
C LYS A 61 -5.63 15.80 20.90
N ALA A 62 -5.03 16.24 19.80
CA ALA A 62 -4.58 17.63 19.61
C ALA A 62 -5.68 18.61 19.16
N GLY A 63 -6.92 18.15 19.06
CA GLY A 63 -8.05 18.92 18.50
C GLY A 63 -8.41 18.49 17.08
N THR A 64 -8.98 19.42 16.31
CA THR A 64 -9.38 19.14 14.92
C THR A 64 -8.15 18.98 14.03
N ILE A 65 -7.98 17.79 13.44
CA ILE A 65 -6.88 17.48 12.53
C ILE A 65 -7.29 17.51 11.06
N MET A 66 -8.58 17.33 10.78
CA MET A 66 -9.17 17.42 9.45
C MET A 66 -10.56 18.06 9.54
N ASP A 67 -10.84 19.00 8.65
CA ASP A 67 -12.14 19.67 8.49
C ASP A 67 -12.35 19.92 7.00
N ASN A 68 -12.72 18.88 6.27
CA ASN A 68 -12.91 18.93 4.83
C ASN A 68 -14.32 19.43 4.49
N ALA A 69 -14.38 20.55 3.80
CA ALA A 69 -15.59 21.06 3.16
C ALA A 69 -15.58 20.68 1.68
N TYR A 70 -16.71 20.19 1.19
CA TYR A 70 -16.89 19.71 -0.19
C TYR A 70 -17.79 20.64 -0.98
N SER A 71 -17.44 20.92 -2.22
CA SER A 71 -18.27 21.64 -3.17
C SER A 71 -18.56 20.78 -4.40
N TYR A 72 -19.75 20.96 -4.97
CA TYR A 72 -20.26 20.12 -6.06
C TYR A 72 -20.89 20.96 -7.16
N ASP A 73 -20.86 20.46 -8.37
CA ASP A 73 -21.70 20.96 -9.45
C ASP A 73 -23.17 20.48 -9.35
N ALA A 74 -23.97 20.84 -10.34
CA ALA A 74 -25.39 20.49 -10.38
C ALA A 74 -25.63 18.96 -10.54
N VAL A 75 -24.70 18.22 -11.11
CA VAL A 75 -24.79 16.77 -11.35
C VAL A 75 -23.99 15.96 -10.33
N SER A 76 -23.47 16.61 -9.29
CA SER A 76 -22.77 15.99 -8.14
C SER A 76 -21.30 15.60 -8.39
N ASN A 77 -20.66 16.14 -9.43
CA ASN A 77 -19.21 16.06 -9.51
C ASN A 77 -18.60 16.93 -8.40
N VAL A 78 -17.53 16.46 -7.78
CA VAL A 78 -16.78 17.22 -6.75
C VAL A 78 -15.98 18.32 -7.43
N LEU A 79 -16.34 19.58 -7.18
CA LEU A 79 -15.60 20.73 -7.72
C LEU A 79 -14.42 21.14 -6.83
N GLY A 80 -14.50 20.85 -5.54
CA GLY A 80 -13.44 21.20 -4.63
C GLY A 80 -13.56 20.53 -3.27
N ILE A 81 -12.41 20.41 -2.63
CA ILE A 81 -12.24 19.93 -1.25
C ILE A 81 -11.33 20.92 -0.55
N LYS A 82 -11.73 21.44 0.59
CA LYS A 82 -10.93 22.36 1.38
C LYS A 82 -10.86 21.91 2.83
N ASN A 83 -9.65 21.63 3.31
CA ASN A 83 -9.42 21.37 4.71
C ASN A 83 -9.23 22.69 5.47
N ASN A 84 -10.18 23.02 6.36
CA ASN A 84 -10.19 24.23 7.19
C ASN A 84 -9.60 23.97 8.61
N ALA A 85 -9.09 22.80 8.89
CA ALA A 85 -8.49 22.49 10.20
C ALA A 85 -7.36 23.48 10.52
N PRO A 86 -7.14 23.81 11.80
CA PRO A 86 -6.02 24.64 12.20
C PRO A 86 -4.69 23.95 11.85
N LEU A 87 -3.63 24.74 11.63
CA LEU A 87 -2.29 24.18 11.44
C LEU A 87 -1.86 23.47 12.73
N PRO A 88 -1.20 22.31 12.62
CA PRO A 88 -0.66 21.61 13.77
C PRO A 88 0.47 22.43 14.43
N GLN A 89 0.88 22.01 15.61
CA GLN A 89 2.07 22.60 16.26
C GLN A 89 3.33 22.31 15.44
N SER A 90 4.35 23.16 15.60
CA SER A 90 5.67 22.94 14.98
C SER A 90 6.20 21.52 15.22
N GLY A 91 6.76 20.90 14.18
CA GLY A 91 7.26 19.54 14.21
C GLY A 91 6.20 18.43 14.21
N LYS A 92 4.90 18.75 14.22
CA LYS A 92 3.82 17.75 14.15
C LYS A 92 3.31 17.56 12.71
N ALA A 93 2.89 16.33 12.40
CA ALA A 93 2.30 15.99 11.11
C ALA A 93 0.89 16.59 10.96
N GLY A 94 0.53 16.93 9.73
CA GLY A 94 -0.75 17.53 9.37
C GLY A 94 -0.59 18.80 8.56
N GLY A 95 -1.70 19.44 8.24
CA GLY A 95 -1.72 20.70 7.48
C GLY A 95 -3.04 20.94 6.76
N GLN A 96 -3.13 22.09 6.14
CA GLN A 96 -4.29 22.48 5.34
C GLN A 96 -4.06 22.07 3.89
N MET A 97 -5.03 21.40 3.29
CA MET A 97 -5.05 21.05 1.87
C MET A 97 -6.27 21.66 1.20
N SER A 98 -6.10 22.05 -0.04
CA SER A 98 -7.19 22.51 -0.91
C SER A 98 -7.02 21.92 -2.28
N HIS A 99 -8.10 21.37 -2.84
CA HIS A 99 -8.14 20.80 -4.18
C HIS A 99 -9.29 21.42 -4.96
N SER A 100 -9.06 21.66 -6.24
CA SER A 100 -10.09 22.11 -7.19
C SER A 100 -10.05 21.23 -8.43
N TYR A 101 -11.23 20.89 -8.94
CA TYR A 101 -11.39 19.96 -10.06
C TYR A 101 -12.25 20.57 -11.16
N THR A 102 -11.90 20.29 -12.41
CA THR A 102 -12.76 20.58 -13.57
C THR A 102 -13.02 19.33 -14.36
N TYR A 103 -14.14 19.28 -15.02
CA TYR A 103 -14.58 18.12 -15.80
C TYR A 103 -14.89 18.54 -17.24
N ASP A 104 -14.72 17.62 -18.14
CA ASP A 104 -15.18 17.79 -19.52
C ASP A 104 -16.69 17.55 -19.67
N PRO A 105 -17.28 17.78 -20.83
CA PRO A 105 -18.73 17.58 -21.06
C PRO A 105 -19.22 16.15 -20.83
N LEU A 106 -18.34 15.17 -20.77
CA LEU A 106 -18.63 13.77 -20.47
C LEU A 106 -18.35 13.40 -19.00
N TYR A 107 -18.20 14.40 -18.12
CA TYR A 107 -17.92 14.24 -16.69
C TYR A 107 -16.61 13.53 -16.36
N ARG A 108 -15.64 13.54 -17.29
CA ARG A 108 -14.30 13.02 -17.03
C ARG A 108 -13.42 14.14 -16.46
N LEU A 109 -12.52 13.80 -15.55
CA LEU A 109 -11.61 14.77 -14.94
C LEU A 109 -10.72 15.44 -15.99
N ALA A 110 -10.91 16.72 -16.25
CA ALA A 110 -10.12 17.48 -17.21
C ALA A 110 -8.89 18.11 -16.56
N SER A 111 -9.05 18.68 -15.35
CA SER A 111 -7.92 19.22 -14.60
C SER A 111 -8.13 19.12 -13.10
N ALA A 112 -7.03 19.14 -12.38
CA ALA A 112 -7.01 19.32 -10.93
C ALA A 112 -5.88 20.27 -10.53
N THR A 113 -6.11 21.04 -9.47
CA THR A 113 -5.08 21.83 -8.80
C THR A 113 -5.17 21.57 -7.31
N GLY A 114 -4.05 21.66 -6.63
CA GLY A 114 -4.05 21.51 -5.18
C GLY A 114 -2.96 22.34 -4.53
N THR A 115 -3.19 22.68 -3.27
CA THR A 115 -2.24 23.37 -2.40
C THR A 115 -2.18 22.67 -1.05
N TYR A 116 -1.01 22.66 -0.46
CA TYR A 116 -0.78 22.23 0.91
C TYR A 116 -0.04 23.32 1.67
N LYS A 117 -0.44 23.55 2.91
CA LYS A 117 0.22 24.45 3.85
C LYS A 117 0.41 23.70 5.17
N GLY A 118 1.66 23.43 5.53
CA GLY A 118 2.03 22.86 6.81
C GLY A 118 2.57 23.92 7.78
N THR A 119 3.07 23.45 8.93
CA THR A 119 3.87 24.27 9.85
C THR A 119 5.29 24.42 9.33
N ASP A 120 6.07 25.29 9.97
CA ASP A 120 7.49 25.45 9.69
C ASP A 120 7.78 25.81 8.22
N ASN A 121 6.91 26.65 7.63
CA ASN A 121 6.98 27.08 6.23
C ASN A 121 6.87 25.95 5.19
N LYS A 122 6.36 24.78 5.59
CA LYS A 122 6.10 23.68 4.65
C LYS A 122 4.93 24.04 3.72
N ALA A 123 5.18 23.93 2.44
CA ALA A 123 4.19 24.22 1.42
C ALA A 123 4.35 23.31 0.21
N ALA A 124 3.25 22.99 -0.45
CA ALA A 124 3.27 22.30 -1.73
C ALA A 124 2.09 22.77 -2.60
N SER A 125 2.27 22.63 -3.90
CA SER A 125 1.20 22.82 -4.88
C SER A 125 1.37 21.90 -6.06
N TYR A 126 0.26 21.51 -6.68
CA TYR A 126 0.31 20.76 -7.93
C TYR A 126 -0.74 21.24 -8.92
N THR A 127 -0.46 20.99 -10.19
CA THR A 127 -1.44 21.08 -11.27
C THR A 127 -1.46 19.76 -12.02
N LEU A 128 -2.63 19.34 -12.45
CA LEU A 128 -2.86 18.14 -13.26
C LEU A 128 -3.77 18.49 -14.42
N SER A 129 -3.44 18.01 -15.62
CA SER A 129 -4.34 18.04 -16.78
C SER A 129 -4.44 16.66 -17.42
N MET A 130 -5.62 16.33 -17.93
CA MET A 130 -5.94 15.04 -18.53
C MET A 130 -6.55 15.25 -19.92
N GLY A 131 -6.16 14.41 -20.86
CA GLY A 131 -6.75 14.36 -22.18
C GLY A 131 -7.31 12.97 -22.49
N TYR A 132 -8.37 12.94 -23.27
CA TYR A 132 -9.08 11.70 -23.61
C TYR A 132 -9.46 11.67 -25.08
N ASP A 133 -9.61 10.48 -25.62
CA ASP A 133 -10.19 10.29 -26.95
C ASP A 133 -11.70 9.93 -26.88
N ASN A 134 -12.26 9.70 -28.05
CA ASN A 134 -13.68 9.34 -28.20
C ASN A 134 -14.04 7.95 -27.64
N MET A 135 -13.07 7.10 -27.36
CA MET A 135 -13.24 5.80 -26.71
C MET A 135 -13.05 5.87 -25.19
N HIS A 136 -12.99 7.08 -24.63
CA HIS A 136 -12.72 7.37 -23.21
C HIS A 136 -11.35 6.91 -22.70
N ARG A 137 -10.40 6.63 -23.62
CA ARG A 137 -9.04 6.28 -23.23
C ARG A 137 -8.25 7.54 -22.94
N ILE A 138 -7.36 7.47 -21.95
CA ILE A 138 -6.46 8.57 -21.61
C ILE A 138 -5.43 8.72 -22.73
N THR A 139 -5.34 9.89 -23.35
CA THR A 139 -4.35 10.21 -24.39
C THR A 139 -3.19 11.05 -23.86
N SER A 140 -3.45 11.81 -22.79
CA SER A 140 -2.41 12.61 -22.14
C SER A 140 -2.68 12.78 -20.65
N LYS A 141 -1.60 12.86 -19.87
CA LYS A 141 -1.64 13.22 -18.45
C LYS A 141 -0.40 14.06 -18.15
N LYS A 142 -0.61 15.26 -17.64
CA LYS A 142 0.48 16.17 -17.30
C LYS A 142 0.33 16.65 -15.87
N GLN A 143 1.40 16.55 -15.10
CA GLN A 143 1.42 17.00 -13.71
C GLN A 143 2.68 17.80 -13.43
N HIS A 144 2.52 18.90 -12.69
CA HIS A 144 3.61 19.65 -12.09
C HIS A 144 3.39 19.72 -10.58
N LEU A 145 4.47 19.53 -9.84
CA LEU A 145 4.52 19.61 -8.39
C LEU A 145 5.62 20.59 -7.99
N SER A 146 5.32 21.46 -7.05
CA SER A 146 6.30 22.27 -6.34
C SER A 146 6.10 22.09 -4.84
N GLN A 147 7.17 21.88 -4.09
CA GLN A 147 7.10 21.76 -2.64
C GLN A 147 8.34 22.36 -1.98
N THR A 148 8.14 22.91 -0.78
CA THR A 148 9.19 23.52 0.04
C THR A 148 9.12 22.97 1.45
N GLY A 149 10.23 22.48 1.98
CA GLY A 149 10.35 21.99 3.34
C GLY A 149 9.53 20.74 3.66
N VAL A 150 8.98 20.03 2.66
CA VAL A 150 8.10 18.86 2.87
C VAL A 150 8.89 17.57 2.90
N GLN A 151 9.66 17.26 1.85
CA GLN A 151 10.48 16.05 1.80
C GLN A 151 11.89 16.27 2.34
N PHE A 152 12.42 17.49 2.21
CA PHE A 152 13.74 17.89 2.70
C PHE A 152 13.76 19.40 2.93
N ASP A 153 14.83 19.92 3.53
CA ASP A 153 15.03 21.34 3.75
C ASP A 153 15.44 22.04 2.45
N GLY A 154 14.45 22.42 1.64
CA GLY A 154 14.65 23.05 0.34
C GLY A 154 13.40 23.01 -0.51
N THR A 155 13.54 23.45 -1.76
CA THR A 155 12.45 23.41 -2.75
C THR A 155 12.69 22.29 -3.75
N LEU A 156 11.67 21.45 -3.95
CA LEU A 156 11.61 20.44 -4.99
C LEU A 156 10.58 20.83 -6.03
N ASN A 157 10.99 20.85 -7.29
CA ASN A 157 10.09 20.91 -8.43
C ASN A 157 10.18 19.58 -9.19
N ALA A 158 9.03 18.97 -9.44
CA ALA A 158 8.93 17.70 -10.13
C ALA A 158 7.69 17.68 -11.02
N GLY A 159 7.70 16.84 -12.02
CA GLY A 159 6.53 16.67 -12.86
C GLY A 159 6.76 15.65 -13.96
N TYR A 160 5.68 15.37 -14.67
CA TYR A 160 5.70 14.49 -15.83
C TYR A 160 4.70 14.95 -16.89
N GLU A 161 5.01 14.63 -18.14
CA GLU A 161 4.09 14.70 -19.27
C GLU A 161 4.04 13.32 -19.91
N LEU A 162 2.88 12.65 -19.80
CA LEU A 162 2.64 11.33 -20.38
C LEU A 162 1.77 11.46 -21.62
N ALA A 163 2.22 10.89 -22.74
CA ALA A 163 1.44 10.75 -23.96
C ALA A 163 1.21 9.27 -24.24
N TYR A 164 -0.05 8.86 -24.32
CA TYR A 164 -0.47 7.47 -24.43
C TYR A 164 -0.81 7.13 -25.87
N THR A 165 -0.23 6.06 -26.39
CA THR A 165 -0.53 5.49 -27.71
C THR A 165 -1.07 4.08 -27.53
N TYR A 166 -2.14 3.77 -28.24
CA TYR A 166 -2.82 2.48 -28.17
C TYR A 166 -2.64 1.69 -29.44
N GLN A 167 -2.74 0.35 -29.34
CA GLN A 167 -2.69 -0.54 -30.49
C GLN A 167 -3.87 -0.28 -31.44
N LYS A 168 -3.60 -0.44 -32.74
CA LYS A 168 -4.59 -0.17 -33.80
C LYS A 168 -5.33 -1.42 -34.28
N ALA A 169 -4.78 -2.61 -33.99
CA ALA A 169 -5.36 -3.87 -34.41
C ALA A 169 -6.74 -4.10 -33.79
N ASP A 170 -7.63 -4.74 -34.53
CA ASP A 170 -8.94 -5.11 -34.05
C ASP A 170 -8.84 -6.05 -32.83
N GLY A 171 -9.70 -5.83 -31.83
CA GLY A 171 -9.66 -6.52 -30.55
C GLY A 171 -8.58 -6.03 -29.57
N LYS A 172 -7.63 -5.16 -30.01
CA LYS A 172 -6.51 -4.68 -29.18
C LYS A 172 -6.54 -3.18 -28.90
N LYS A 173 -7.59 -2.49 -29.30
CA LYS A 173 -7.67 -1.00 -29.25
C LYS A 173 -7.60 -0.41 -27.84
N PHE A 174 -7.78 -1.21 -26.79
CA PHE A 174 -7.61 -0.79 -25.40
C PHE A 174 -6.23 -1.16 -24.79
N GLN A 175 -5.41 -1.88 -25.54
CA GLN A 175 -4.05 -2.19 -25.12
C GLN A 175 -3.13 -1.00 -25.44
N LEU A 176 -2.32 -0.60 -24.47
CA LEU A 176 -1.27 0.39 -24.69
C LEU A 176 -0.20 -0.17 -25.63
N ASP A 177 0.24 0.65 -26.56
CA ASP A 177 1.40 0.35 -27.41
C ASP A 177 2.65 1.02 -26.81
N ASN A 178 2.52 2.31 -26.55
CA ASN A 178 3.62 3.11 -26.01
C ASN A 178 3.09 4.22 -25.10
N VAL A 179 3.85 4.56 -24.08
CA VAL A 179 3.69 5.79 -23.30
C VAL A 179 4.97 6.56 -23.36
N ARG A 180 4.95 7.74 -23.96
CA ARG A 180 6.05 8.69 -23.86
C ARG A 180 5.97 9.38 -22.51
N ASP A 181 7.06 9.38 -21.76
CA ASP A 181 7.17 9.94 -20.42
C ASP A 181 8.30 10.98 -20.40
N ILE A 182 7.91 12.25 -20.37
CA ILE A 182 8.83 13.34 -20.13
C ILE A 182 8.69 13.70 -18.66
N ASN A 183 9.73 13.45 -17.87
CA ASN A 183 9.72 13.78 -16.46
C ASN A 183 10.93 14.61 -16.07
N TYR A 184 10.78 15.35 -14.99
CA TYR A 184 11.85 16.12 -14.39
C TYR A 184 11.73 16.12 -12.89
N ARG A 185 12.86 16.24 -12.23
CA ARG A 185 12.98 16.49 -10.79
C ARG A 185 14.19 17.36 -10.54
N THR A 186 14.02 18.43 -9.77
CA THR A 186 15.09 19.33 -9.39
C THR A 186 14.78 19.97 -8.04
N GLU A 187 15.80 20.16 -7.24
CA GLU A 187 15.78 20.87 -5.97
C GLU A 187 15.86 22.40 -6.15
N GLU A 188 16.10 22.84 -7.39
CA GLU A 188 16.19 24.25 -7.75
C GLU A 188 15.12 24.60 -8.78
N THR A 189 15.40 25.56 -9.64
CA THR A 189 14.50 25.95 -10.72
C THR A 189 14.57 24.91 -11.85
N PRO A 190 13.43 24.34 -12.29
CA PRO A 190 13.42 23.41 -13.41
C PRO A 190 13.84 24.10 -14.69
N THR A 191 14.73 23.48 -15.44
CA THR A 191 15.15 23.90 -16.78
C THR A 191 14.86 22.79 -17.78
N GLU A 192 14.75 23.11 -19.08
CA GLU A 192 14.55 22.11 -20.12
C GLU A 192 15.66 21.03 -20.11
N SER A 193 16.88 21.43 -19.74
CA SER A 193 18.02 20.51 -19.65
C SER A 193 17.90 19.47 -18.52
N THR A 194 16.96 19.63 -17.58
CA THR A 194 16.71 18.67 -16.51
C THR A 194 15.62 17.65 -16.85
N ASN A 195 14.92 17.85 -17.96
CA ASN A 195 13.86 16.93 -18.40
C ASN A 195 14.48 15.61 -18.89
N ILE A 196 13.85 14.53 -18.50
CA ILE A 196 14.18 13.17 -18.94
C ILE A 196 13.05 12.69 -19.84
N ASN A 197 13.39 12.30 -21.07
CA ASN A 197 12.42 11.81 -22.04
C ASN A 197 12.53 10.28 -22.12
N ASN A 198 11.58 9.60 -21.50
CA ASN A 198 11.50 8.15 -21.50
C ASN A 198 10.37 7.68 -22.41
N GLY A 199 10.53 6.48 -22.96
CA GLY A 199 9.46 5.76 -23.67
C GLY A 199 9.20 4.42 -23.02
N HIS A 200 7.95 4.08 -22.78
CA HIS A 200 7.54 2.78 -22.25
C HIS A 200 6.82 2.03 -23.36
N LYS A 201 7.37 0.90 -23.78
CA LYS A 201 6.74 0.01 -24.77
C LYS A 201 6.15 -1.21 -24.10
N TYR A 202 4.92 -1.55 -24.45
CA TYR A 202 4.12 -2.59 -23.84
C TYR A 202 3.94 -3.78 -24.76
N THR A 203 4.11 -4.99 -24.22
CA THR A 203 3.88 -6.23 -24.96
C THR A 203 2.91 -7.12 -24.17
N TYR A 204 2.01 -7.79 -24.88
CA TYR A 204 0.94 -8.59 -24.32
C TYR A 204 1.00 -10.02 -24.84
N ASP A 205 0.52 -10.98 -24.04
CA ASP A 205 0.30 -12.34 -24.45
C ASP A 205 -0.96 -12.49 -25.33
N ALA A 206 -1.28 -13.73 -25.71
CA ALA A 206 -2.46 -14.02 -26.54
C ALA A 206 -3.78 -13.77 -25.80
N ASN A 207 -3.79 -13.83 -24.47
CA ASN A 207 -4.96 -13.56 -23.63
C ASN A 207 -5.16 -12.07 -23.34
N GLY A 208 -4.18 -11.23 -23.74
CA GLY A 208 -4.23 -9.78 -23.51
C GLY A 208 -3.60 -9.36 -22.19
N ASN A 209 -2.93 -10.25 -21.48
CA ASN A 209 -2.18 -9.91 -20.28
C ASN A 209 -0.88 -9.20 -20.64
N LEU A 210 -0.52 -8.17 -19.87
CA LEU A 210 0.74 -7.47 -20.02
C LEU A 210 1.90 -8.38 -19.60
N VAL A 211 2.82 -8.69 -20.49
CA VAL A 211 3.96 -9.59 -20.20
C VAL A 211 5.31 -8.86 -20.14
N TYR A 212 5.40 -7.69 -20.77
CA TYR A 212 6.66 -6.97 -20.82
C TYR A 212 6.46 -5.47 -20.99
N ILE A 213 7.25 -4.69 -20.22
CA ILE A 213 7.41 -3.26 -20.40
C ILE A 213 8.89 -2.99 -20.57
N ASN A 214 9.25 -2.39 -21.71
CA ASN A 214 10.59 -1.85 -21.92
C ASN A 214 10.54 -0.34 -21.73
N THR A 215 11.40 0.19 -20.87
CA THR A 215 11.55 1.62 -20.65
C THR A 215 12.90 2.05 -21.23
N SER A 216 12.86 2.73 -22.36
CA SER A 216 14.03 3.46 -22.86
C SER A 216 14.24 4.71 -22.02
N ARG A 217 15.47 5.00 -21.66
CA ARG A 217 15.86 6.18 -20.88
C ARG A 217 16.79 7.07 -21.71
N VAL A 218 16.54 8.37 -21.62
CA VAL A 218 17.41 9.37 -22.21
C VAL A 218 18.07 10.16 -21.08
N LYS A 219 19.39 10.21 -21.06
CA LYS A 219 20.17 10.99 -20.09
C LYS A 219 19.96 12.48 -20.30
N LYS A 220 20.34 13.29 -19.29
CA LYS A 220 20.30 14.77 -19.36
C LYS A 220 21.06 15.36 -20.56
N ASP A 221 22.08 14.67 -21.06
CA ASP A 221 22.86 15.07 -22.23
C ASP A 221 22.21 14.68 -23.57
N GLY A 222 20.99 14.13 -23.54
CA GLY A 222 20.24 13.70 -24.71
C GLY A 222 20.67 12.34 -25.28
N LYS A 223 21.65 11.67 -24.69
CA LYS A 223 22.07 10.34 -25.13
C LYS A 223 21.21 9.25 -24.45
N GLU A 224 20.96 8.20 -25.18
CA GLU A 224 20.29 7.01 -24.58
C GLU A 224 21.14 6.46 -23.44
N ASP A 225 20.46 6.11 -22.33
CA ASP A 225 21.09 5.38 -21.26
C ASP A 225 21.30 3.93 -21.71
N GLU A 226 22.50 3.42 -21.56
CA GLU A 226 22.85 2.02 -21.86
C GLU A 226 22.05 1.03 -21.01
N LYS A 227 21.49 1.50 -19.88
CA LYS A 227 20.62 0.72 -19.01
C LYS A 227 19.15 1.00 -19.34
N THR A 228 18.57 0.22 -20.23
CA THR A 228 17.12 0.11 -20.32
C THR A 228 16.59 -0.52 -19.04
N THR A 229 15.48 -0.03 -18.50
CA THR A 229 14.76 -0.70 -17.41
C THR A 229 13.70 -1.60 -18.00
N GLU A 230 13.60 -2.80 -17.45
CA GLU A 230 12.67 -3.81 -17.93
C GLU A 230 11.74 -4.24 -16.79
N GLN A 231 10.49 -4.45 -17.14
CA GLN A 231 9.53 -5.14 -16.27
C GLN A 231 8.95 -6.32 -17.03
N LYS A 232 8.99 -7.50 -16.42
CA LYS A 232 8.49 -8.74 -17.01
C LYS A 232 7.42 -9.32 -16.09
N TYR A 233 6.39 -9.88 -16.70
CA TYR A 233 5.24 -10.43 -15.97
C TYR A 233 4.93 -11.83 -16.46
N ARG A 234 4.52 -12.67 -15.53
CA ARG A 234 4.12 -14.05 -15.81
C ARG A 234 2.74 -14.31 -15.23
N TRP A 235 1.87 -14.91 -16.02
CA TRP A 235 0.48 -15.16 -15.69
C TRP A 235 0.15 -16.64 -15.75
N ASP A 236 -0.87 -17.07 -15.02
CA ASP A 236 -1.44 -18.40 -15.15
C ASP A 236 -2.57 -18.46 -16.16
N GLU A 237 -3.17 -19.63 -16.31
CA GLU A 237 -4.24 -19.90 -17.26
C GLU A 237 -5.56 -19.16 -16.90
N GLU A 238 -5.67 -18.70 -15.64
CA GLU A 238 -6.82 -17.92 -15.15
C GLU A 238 -6.54 -16.41 -15.19
N ASN A 239 -5.45 -15.98 -15.84
CA ASN A 239 -5.01 -14.60 -15.95
C ASN A 239 -4.68 -13.95 -14.59
N ARG A 240 -4.17 -14.73 -13.62
CA ARG A 240 -3.66 -14.24 -12.35
C ARG A 240 -2.14 -14.09 -12.43
N LEU A 241 -1.61 -13.03 -11.86
CA LEU A 241 -0.19 -12.72 -11.90
C LEU A 241 0.63 -13.69 -11.03
N LEU A 242 1.42 -14.54 -11.63
CA LEU A 242 2.30 -15.49 -10.93
C LEU A 242 3.62 -14.88 -10.47
N ALA A 243 4.20 -14.00 -11.30
CA ALA A 243 5.45 -13.34 -10.97
C ALA A 243 5.61 -12.01 -11.70
N ALA A 244 6.37 -11.12 -11.10
CA ALA A 244 6.82 -9.87 -11.69
C ALA A 244 8.31 -9.71 -11.45
N ASP A 245 9.04 -9.37 -12.51
CA ASP A 245 10.44 -8.96 -12.46
C ASP A 245 10.52 -7.46 -12.73
N GLU A 246 11.16 -6.74 -11.86
CA GLU A 246 11.48 -5.32 -12.02
C GLU A 246 12.99 -5.12 -11.89
N ASN A 247 13.66 -5.11 -13.03
CA ASN A 247 15.12 -4.95 -13.12
C ASN A 247 15.92 -5.98 -12.28
N GLY A 248 15.48 -7.23 -12.28
CA GLY A 248 16.11 -8.30 -11.51
C GLY A 248 15.52 -8.52 -10.11
N PHE A 249 14.56 -7.70 -9.69
CA PHE A 249 13.79 -7.91 -8.46
C PHE A 249 12.54 -8.73 -8.77
N VAL A 250 12.56 -10.00 -8.41
CA VAL A 250 11.47 -10.92 -8.73
C VAL A 250 10.52 -11.05 -7.54
N SER A 251 9.27 -10.69 -7.74
CA SER A 251 8.16 -10.96 -6.82
C SER A 251 7.35 -12.15 -7.32
N ASN A 252 6.91 -13.02 -6.41
CA ASN A 252 6.11 -14.20 -6.73
C ASN A 252 4.81 -14.18 -5.96
N TYR A 253 3.75 -14.72 -6.56
CA TYR A 253 2.39 -14.69 -6.04
C TYR A 253 1.74 -16.07 -6.13
N TRP A 254 0.96 -16.44 -5.12
CA TRP A 254 0.16 -17.66 -5.09
C TRP A 254 -1.28 -17.31 -4.74
N TYR A 255 -2.18 -18.10 -5.23
CA TYR A 255 -3.61 -17.92 -5.09
C TYR A 255 -4.26 -19.19 -4.56
N ASP A 256 -5.40 -19.04 -3.88
CA ASP A 256 -6.27 -20.15 -3.53
C ASP A 256 -7.25 -20.49 -4.69
N ALA A 257 -8.13 -21.44 -4.43
CA ALA A 257 -9.11 -21.87 -5.41
C ALA A 257 -10.16 -20.79 -5.76
N ASP A 258 -10.36 -19.82 -4.86
CA ASP A 258 -11.29 -18.70 -5.06
C ASP A 258 -10.64 -17.53 -5.79
N GLY A 259 -9.33 -17.65 -6.13
CA GLY A 259 -8.56 -16.61 -6.81
C GLY A 259 -8.01 -15.52 -5.89
N GLU A 260 -8.14 -15.68 -4.56
CA GLU A 260 -7.58 -14.75 -3.60
C GLU A 260 -6.08 -15.02 -3.40
N ARG A 261 -5.28 -13.95 -3.36
CA ARG A 261 -3.85 -14.07 -3.16
C ARG A 261 -3.53 -14.52 -1.74
N THR A 262 -2.91 -15.69 -1.61
CA THR A 262 -2.53 -16.26 -0.31
C THR A 262 -1.11 -15.96 0.10
N VAL A 263 -0.19 -15.86 -0.86
CA VAL A 263 1.23 -15.62 -0.58
C VAL A 263 1.82 -14.63 -1.57
N LYS A 264 2.68 -13.76 -1.06
CA LYS A 264 3.61 -12.94 -1.85
C LYS A 264 5.01 -13.15 -1.30
N THR A 265 5.97 -13.40 -2.20
CA THR A 265 7.40 -13.25 -1.88
C THR A 265 7.99 -12.14 -2.75
N SER A 266 8.94 -11.39 -2.23
CA SER A 266 9.72 -10.45 -3.01
C SER A 266 11.18 -10.74 -2.79
N GLY A 267 11.92 -10.93 -3.86
CA GLY A 267 13.39 -10.92 -3.86
C GLY A 267 13.84 -9.49 -3.69
N GLU A 268 13.63 -8.91 -2.52
CA GLU A 268 14.35 -7.71 -2.18
C GLU A 268 15.80 -8.13 -1.90
N ASN A 269 16.58 -8.08 -2.94
CA ASN A 269 18.00 -7.88 -2.78
C ASN A 269 18.15 -6.51 -2.12
N GLU A 270 18.21 -6.45 -0.82
CA GLU A 270 18.86 -5.33 -0.15
C GLU A 270 20.35 -5.41 -0.47
N ALA A 271 20.68 -5.28 -1.74
CA ALA A 271 22.03 -5.02 -2.18
C ALA A 271 22.32 -3.59 -1.74
N ILE A 272 23.04 -3.47 -0.65
CA ILE A 272 23.55 -2.19 -0.19
C ILE A 272 24.72 -1.85 -1.11
N TYR A 273 24.51 -0.89 -1.98
CA TYR A 273 25.55 -0.30 -2.83
C TYR A 273 26.06 0.97 -2.15
N VAL A 274 27.34 1.01 -1.85
CA VAL A 274 28.04 2.22 -1.44
C VAL A 274 28.93 2.64 -2.60
N ASN A 275 28.73 3.84 -3.13
CA ASN A 275 29.47 4.37 -4.27
C ASN A 275 29.44 3.47 -5.54
N SER A 276 28.30 2.84 -5.80
CA SER A 276 28.09 1.90 -6.90
C SER A 276 28.82 0.55 -6.76
N GLU A 277 29.47 0.29 -5.65
CA GLU A 277 30.04 -1.01 -5.32
C GLU A 277 29.13 -1.77 -4.35
N PHE A 278 28.95 -3.07 -4.62
CA PHE A 278 28.21 -3.97 -3.72
C PHE A 278 28.94 -4.06 -2.38
N SER A 279 28.36 -3.52 -1.32
CA SER A 279 28.99 -3.50 -0.01
C SER A 279 28.36 -4.46 1.00
N GLY A 280 27.43 -5.27 0.59
CA GLY A 280 26.80 -6.29 1.41
C GLY A 280 25.28 -6.23 1.34
N GLY A 281 24.66 -7.20 1.96
CA GLY A 281 23.19 -7.34 2.01
C GLY A 281 22.83 -8.82 2.00
N ASN A 282 21.70 -9.16 2.56
CA ASN A 282 21.24 -10.54 2.58
C ASN A 282 20.47 -10.83 1.29
N THR A 283 21.20 -11.28 0.27
CA THR A 283 20.63 -11.66 -1.03
C THR A 283 19.81 -12.96 -1.00
N GLY A 284 19.69 -13.59 0.17
CA GLY A 284 19.13 -14.94 0.30
C GLY A 284 17.76 -15.03 0.96
N THR A 285 17.18 -13.93 1.46
CA THR A 285 15.88 -13.99 2.11
C THR A 285 14.85 -13.23 1.30
N ALA A 286 14.05 -13.97 0.52
CA ALA A 286 12.84 -13.42 -0.06
C ALA A 286 11.93 -12.91 1.06
N ARG A 287 11.51 -11.63 1.02
CA ARG A 287 10.46 -11.14 1.91
C ARG A 287 9.18 -11.89 1.61
N PHE A 288 8.58 -12.38 2.67
CA PHE A 288 7.40 -13.24 2.61
C PHE A 288 6.23 -12.55 3.29
N SER A 289 5.09 -12.56 2.62
CA SER A 289 3.80 -12.15 3.20
C SER A 289 2.78 -13.25 2.96
N LEU A 290 2.20 -13.76 4.03
CA LEU A 290 1.10 -14.71 4.03
C LEU A 290 -0.18 -13.94 4.29
N TYR A 291 -1.10 -13.97 3.36
CA TYR A 291 -2.45 -13.41 3.48
C TYR A 291 -3.38 -14.52 3.98
N VAL A 292 -3.49 -14.64 5.30
CA VAL A 292 -4.33 -15.68 5.93
C VAL A 292 -5.80 -15.39 5.63
N SER A 293 -6.15 -14.12 5.63
CA SER A 293 -7.47 -13.60 5.29
C SER A 293 -7.35 -12.08 5.06
N PRO A 294 -8.39 -11.38 4.60
CA PRO A 294 -8.43 -9.93 4.58
C PRO A 294 -8.17 -9.27 5.94
N TYR A 295 -8.36 -10.02 7.02
CA TYR A 295 -8.23 -9.56 8.41
C TYR A 295 -6.86 -9.83 9.02
N LEU A 296 -6.03 -10.68 8.42
CA LEU A 296 -4.76 -11.10 8.98
C LEU A 296 -3.71 -11.34 7.90
N VAL A 297 -2.65 -10.56 7.97
CA VAL A 297 -1.45 -10.73 7.13
C VAL A 297 -0.27 -11.03 8.05
N ALA A 298 0.43 -12.12 7.77
CA ALA A 298 1.65 -12.50 8.47
C ALA A 298 2.86 -12.30 7.56
N GLY A 299 3.95 -11.83 8.12
CA GLY A 299 5.20 -11.54 7.40
C GLY A 299 6.38 -12.34 7.91
N GLN A 300 7.52 -12.11 7.30
CA GLN A 300 8.79 -12.67 7.73
C GLN A 300 9.11 -12.26 9.17
N GLY A 301 9.82 -13.11 9.91
CA GLY A 301 10.17 -12.86 11.31
C GLY A 301 9.00 -12.99 12.28
N GLY A 302 7.84 -13.53 11.82
CA GLY A 302 6.66 -13.73 12.65
C GLY A 302 5.90 -12.45 12.97
N LYS A 303 6.21 -11.36 12.30
CA LYS A 303 5.41 -10.15 12.36
C LYS A 303 4.09 -10.36 11.67
N TYR A 304 3.03 -9.81 12.22
CA TYR A 304 1.71 -9.88 11.61
C TYR A 304 0.97 -8.56 11.76
N THR A 305 -0.02 -8.37 10.92
CA THR A 305 -0.94 -7.25 11.00
C THR A 305 -2.37 -7.78 11.00
N LYS A 306 -3.15 -7.40 12.00
CA LYS A 306 -4.59 -7.60 12.02
C LYS A 306 -5.27 -6.35 11.48
N HIS A 307 -6.23 -6.56 10.59
CA HIS A 307 -7.03 -5.48 10.04
C HIS A 307 -8.46 -5.59 10.51
N ILE A 308 -9.02 -4.49 10.97
CA ILE A 308 -10.39 -4.39 11.45
C ILE A 308 -11.17 -3.51 10.47
N TYR A 309 -12.34 -3.98 10.07
CA TYR A 309 -13.19 -3.34 9.08
C TYR A 309 -14.57 -2.99 9.63
N VAL A 310 -15.16 -1.95 9.06
CA VAL A 310 -16.60 -1.67 9.13
C VAL A 310 -17.11 -1.61 7.69
N GLY A 311 -17.92 -2.59 7.31
CA GLY A 311 -18.21 -2.83 5.89
C GLY A 311 -16.93 -3.16 5.13
N SER A 312 -16.69 -2.54 4.00
CA SER A 312 -15.47 -2.68 3.20
C SER A 312 -14.32 -1.76 3.64
N GLN A 313 -14.57 -0.85 4.58
CA GLN A 313 -13.59 0.15 5.00
C GLN A 313 -12.71 -0.36 6.14
N ARG A 314 -11.40 -0.40 5.92
CA ARG A 314 -10.42 -0.64 6.98
C ARG A 314 -10.40 0.55 7.93
N ILE A 315 -10.61 0.29 9.21
CA ILE A 315 -10.70 1.33 10.24
C ILE A 315 -9.55 1.28 11.23
N VAL A 316 -9.01 0.08 11.52
CA VAL A 316 -7.90 -0.11 12.45
C VAL A 316 -6.96 -1.17 11.91
N SER A 317 -5.66 -0.98 12.09
CA SER A 317 -4.65 -2.01 11.97
C SER A 317 -3.91 -2.16 13.29
N LYS A 318 -3.73 -3.42 13.70
CA LYS A 318 -2.97 -3.78 14.89
C LYS A 318 -1.76 -4.60 14.45
N LEU A 319 -0.57 -4.13 14.80
CA LEU A 319 0.67 -4.84 14.57
C LEU A 319 0.95 -5.78 15.74
N GLY A 320 1.62 -6.88 15.44
CA GLY A 320 2.10 -7.83 16.43
C GLY A 320 3.26 -8.66 15.92
N ASP A 321 3.81 -9.49 16.79
CA ASP A 321 4.88 -10.42 16.46
C ASP A 321 4.62 -11.82 17.03
N LEU A 322 5.46 -12.79 16.66
CA LEU A 322 5.37 -14.17 17.17
C LEU A 322 5.70 -14.29 18.67
N ALA A 323 6.44 -13.32 19.24
CA ALA A 323 6.68 -13.32 20.66
C ALA A 323 5.38 -13.22 21.45
N SER A 324 4.36 -12.61 20.84
CA SER A 324 3.00 -12.49 21.38
C SER A 324 2.18 -13.77 21.24
N TYR A 325 2.49 -14.70 20.32
CA TYR A 325 1.68 -15.90 20.01
C TYR A 325 2.40 -17.23 20.16
N GLY A 326 3.68 -17.25 20.36
CA GLY A 326 4.45 -18.38 20.90
C GLY A 326 4.83 -19.52 20.00
N ALA A 327 4.04 -20.01 19.11
CA ALA A 327 4.39 -21.17 18.29
C ALA A 327 4.57 -20.80 16.83
N ASP A 328 5.70 -21.20 16.25
CA ASP A 328 5.92 -21.12 14.81
C ASP A 328 5.13 -22.24 14.11
N PRO A 329 4.05 -21.95 13.36
CA PRO A 329 3.23 -22.97 12.72
C PRO A 329 4.00 -23.81 11.68
N ARG A 330 5.17 -23.35 11.22
CA ARG A 330 6.00 -24.10 10.27
C ARG A 330 6.76 -25.25 10.89
N ARG A 331 6.85 -25.26 12.22
CA ARG A 331 7.40 -26.40 12.95
C ARG A 331 6.41 -27.55 13.05
N ILE A 332 5.19 -27.34 12.62
CA ILE A 332 4.19 -28.38 12.46
C ILE A 332 4.40 -28.95 11.04
N PRO A 333 5.08 -30.08 10.88
CA PRO A 333 5.34 -30.65 9.55
C PRO A 333 4.04 -31.07 8.85
N TYR A 334 3.01 -31.34 9.62
CA TYR A 334 1.69 -31.73 9.14
C TYR A 334 0.61 -30.96 9.88
N ALA A 335 -0.45 -30.59 9.14
CA ALA A 335 -1.68 -30.07 9.71
C ALA A 335 -2.87 -30.75 9.04
N GLY A 336 -3.96 -30.82 9.76
CA GLY A 336 -5.18 -31.46 9.34
C GLY A 336 -5.74 -32.34 10.43
N ASN A 337 -7.00 -32.74 10.30
CA ASN A 337 -7.64 -33.65 11.20
C ASN A 337 -7.39 -35.10 10.71
N GLU A 338 -6.70 -35.90 11.52
CA GLU A 338 -6.46 -37.31 11.18
C GLU A 338 -7.77 -38.10 10.96
N ALA A 339 -8.84 -37.69 11.63
CA ALA A 339 -10.15 -38.32 11.49
C ALA A 339 -10.76 -38.12 10.09
N ASP A 340 -10.39 -37.03 9.40
CA ASP A 340 -10.90 -36.72 8.06
C ASP A 340 -9.96 -37.21 6.93
N GLY A 341 -8.81 -37.81 7.29
CA GLY A 341 -7.79 -38.26 6.35
C GLY A 341 -7.10 -37.13 5.59
N LEU A 342 -7.32 -35.88 5.99
CA LEU A 342 -6.76 -34.69 5.39
C LEU A 342 -5.56 -34.22 6.20
N THR A 343 -4.36 -34.59 5.74
CA THR A 343 -3.10 -34.08 6.29
C THR A 343 -2.39 -33.22 5.26
N ILE A 344 -1.97 -32.03 5.67
CA ILE A 344 -1.15 -31.15 4.85
C ILE A 344 0.32 -31.36 5.22
N ASN A 345 1.11 -31.87 4.28
CA ASN A 345 2.55 -31.93 4.44
C ASN A 345 3.16 -30.56 4.10
N TYR A 346 3.42 -29.76 5.11
CA TYR A 346 4.00 -28.42 4.94
C TYR A 346 5.41 -28.45 4.36
N LYS A 347 6.19 -29.48 4.64
CA LYS A 347 7.54 -29.64 4.09
C LYS A 347 7.50 -29.76 2.57
N ASP A 348 6.63 -30.61 2.04
CA ASP A 348 6.45 -30.78 0.59
C ASP A 348 5.85 -29.53 -0.04
N LYS A 349 4.92 -28.88 0.65
CA LYS A 349 4.33 -27.62 0.19
C LYS A 349 5.39 -26.53 0.02
N TYR A 350 6.28 -26.35 0.99
CA TYR A 350 7.36 -25.37 0.91
C TYR A 350 8.39 -25.72 -0.16
N ALA A 351 8.74 -27.00 -0.32
CA ALA A 351 9.66 -27.43 -1.39
C ALA A 351 9.10 -27.12 -2.78
N LYS A 352 7.80 -27.34 -3.01
CA LYS A 352 7.12 -26.98 -4.26
C LYS A 352 7.07 -25.46 -4.48
N GLN A 353 6.84 -24.66 -3.43
CA GLN A 353 6.88 -23.21 -3.52
C GLN A 353 8.28 -22.71 -3.89
N LEU A 354 9.33 -23.25 -3.29
CA LEU A 354 10.70 -22.88 -3.60
C LEU A 354 11.05 -23.23 -5.07
N GLN A 355 10.63 -24.40 -5.56
CA GLN A 355 10.82 -24.76 -6.96
C GLN A 355 10.09 -23.79 -7.89
N SER A 356 8.86 -23.40 -7.58
CA SER A 356 8.10 -22.40 -8.35
C SER A 356 8.83 -21.05 -8.43
N ILE A 357 9.45 -20.63 -7.32
CA ILE A 357 10.27 -19.41 -7.31
C ILE A 357 11.44 -19.53 -8.30
N LYS A 358 12.19 -20.63 -8.22
CA LYS A 358 13.32 -20.88 -9.13
C LYS A 358 12.90 -20.90 -10.60
N ASP A 359 11.75 -21.50 -10.89
CA ASP A 359 11.19 -21.56 -12.25
C ASP A 359 10.82 -20.17 -12.78
N ASN A 360 10.33 -19.28 -11.90
CA ASN A 360 10.03 -17.90 -12.28
C ASN A 360 11.32 -17.11 -12.57
N TYR A 361 12.36 -17.23 -11.73
CA TYR A 361 13.66 -16.62 -12.01
C TYR A 361 14.22 -17.08 -13.36
N LYS A 362 14.17 -18.39 -13.61
CA LYS A 362 14.59 -18.98 -14.89
C LYS A 362 13.78 -18.45 -16.08
N ALA A 363 12.47 -18.31 -15.93
CA ALA A 363 11.58 -17.79 -16.98
C ALA A 363 11.89 -16.33 -17.35
N PHE A 364 12.45 -15.56 -16.42
CA PHE A 364 12.86 -14.17 -16.62
C PHE A 364 14.34 -14.02 -17.02
N ASP A 365 15.08 -15.11 -17.22
CA ASP A 365 16.53 -15.14 -17.43
C ASP A 365 17.31 -14.41 -16.31
N GLN A 366 16.80 -14.49 -15.08
CA GLN A 366 17.44 -13.92 -13.90
C GLN A 366 18.17 -15.00 -13.11
N PRO A 367 19.39 -14.75 -12.63
CA PRO A 367 20.09 -15.69 -11.76
C PRO A 367 19.37 -15.80 -10.41
N TYR A 368 19.06 -17.01 -9.97
CA TYR A 368 18.59 -17.25 -8.63
C TYR A 368 19.80 -17.32 -7.68
N ASN A 369 20.01 -16.23 -6.94
CA ASN A 369 21.11 -16.11 -5.97
C ASN A 369 20.67 -16.46 -4.54
N GLY A 370 19.43 -16.91 -4.35
CA GLY A 370 18.94 -17.38 -3.06
C GLY A 370 19.70 -18.63 -2.66
N LYS A 371 20.25 -18.65 -1.47
CA LYS A 371 20.60 -19.93 -0.85
C LYS A 371 19.30 -20.69 -0.67
N ASP A 372 19.29 -21.95 -1.10
CA ASP A 372 18.22 -22.86 -0.69
C ASP A 372 18.18 -22.83 0.82
N ASN A 373 17.17 -22.16 1.33
CA ASN A 373 17.04 -22.03 2.75
C ASN A 373 16.51 -23.36 3.25
N ASP A 374 17.43 -24.28 3.57
CA ASP A 374 17.12 -25.56 4.21
C ASP A 374 16.25 -25.36 5.45
N ASP A 375 16.32 -24.17 6.04
CA ASP A 375 15.48 -23.74 7.12
C ASP A 375 14.00 -23.65 6.74
N TYR A 376 13.67 -23.34 5.50
CA TYR A 376 12.30 -23.40 4.99
C TYR A 376 11.77 -24.83 4.94
N VAL A 377 12.61 -25.76 4.52
CA VAL A 377 12.27 -27.18 4.39
C VAL A 377 12.27 -27.84 5.76
N ASN A 378 13.15 -27.44 6.65
CA ASN A 378 13.34 -28.04 7.96
C ASN A 378 12.58 -27.34 9.09
N GLY A 379 11.83 -26.28 8.79
CA GLY A 379 11.04 -25.54 9.78
C GLY A 379 11.87 -24.76 10.79
N GLN A 380 13.14 -24.48 10.48
CA GLN A 380 14.05 -23.81 11.40
C GLN A 380 14.12 -22.29 11.23
N GLY A 381 13.78 -21.74 10.12
CA GLY A 381 14.27 -20.44 9.71
C GLY A 381 13.32 -19.27 9.62
N PHE A 382 12.17 -19.24 10.22
CA PHE A 382 11.29 -18.11 10.00
C PHE A 382 11.49 -16.93 10.95
N CYS A 383 12.02 -17.17 12.10
CA CYS A 383 12.39 -16.15 13.06
C CYS A 383 13.85 -16.31 13.40
N CYS A 384 14.66 -15.31 13.02
CA CYS A 384 15.94 -15.10 13.64
C CYS A 384 16.85 -16.35 13.62
N ASN A 385 16.91 -17.02 12.48
CA ASN A 385 17.83 -18.17 12.35
C ASN A 385 19.19 -17.73 11.80
N ASP A 386 19.67 -16.59 12.33
CA ASP A 386 21.02 -16.13 12.08
C ASP A 386 22.08 -16.90 12.89
N GLY A 387 21.64 -17.92 13.67
CA GLY A 387 22.51 -18.71 14.51
C GLY A 387 23.03 -17.98 15.75
N THR A 388 22.57 -16.75 15.99
CA THR A 388 23.05 -15.97 17.13
C THR A 388 22.43 -16.41 18.46
N PRO A 389 23.13 -16.21 19.59
CA PRO A 389 22.57 -16.48 20.92
C PRO A 389 21.29 -15.67 21.21
N GLU A 390 21.22 -14.42 20.72
CA GLU A 390 20.07 -13.54 20.85
C GLU A 390 18.83 -14.08 20.15
N ALA A 391 19.02 -14.64 18.95
CA ALA A 391 17.93 -15.30 18.22
C ALA A 391 17.44 -16.57 18.93
N ALA A 392 18.36 -17.34 19.49
CA ALA A 392 18.02 -18.51 20.30
C ALA A 392 17.27 -18.11 21.59
N GLN A 393 17.68 -17.03 22.24
CA GLN A 393 17.03 -16.50 23.42
C GLN A 393 15.64 -15.94 23.11
N ALA A 394 15.48 -15.21 22.02
CA ALA A 394 14.17 -14.73 21.56
C ALA A 394 13.20 -15.86 21.28
N ARG A 395 13.66 -16.96 20.63
CA ARG A 395 12.88 -18.17 20.43
C ARG A 395 12.48 -18.87 21.72
N ALA A 396 13.41 -18.96 22.68
CA ALA A 396 13.15 -19.54 23.99
C ALA A 396 12.11 -18.72 24.77
N MET A 397 12.23 -17.39 24.75
CA MET A 397 11.26 -16.49 25.40
C MET A 397 9.88 -16.56 24.74
N ALA A 398 9.81 -16.62 23.40
CA ALA A 398 8.55 -16.77 22.69
C ALA A 398 7.84 -18.08 23.06
N ARG A 399 8.60 -19.20 23.15
CA ARG A 399 8.06 -20.51 23.60
C ARG A 399 7.56 -20.48 25.03
N THR A 400 8.31 -19.85 25.93
CA THR A 400 7.96 -19.76 27.35
C THR A 400 6.69 -18.94 27.55
N ARG A 401 6.55 -17.84 26.82
CA ARG A 401 5.35 -17.00 26.86
C ARG A 401 4.11 -17.74 26.37
N ALA A 402 4.22 -18.52 25.29
CA ALA A 402 3.12 -19.32 24.76
C ALA A 402 2.69 -20.44 25.71
N ALA A 403 3.66 -21.17 26.25
CA ALA A 403 3.40 -22.29 27.15
C ALA A 403 2.74 -21.86 28.46
N ASN A 404 3.06 -20.65 28.95
CA ASN A 404 2.57 -20.14 30.23
C ASN A 404 1.26 -19.34 30.13
N GLY A 405 0.70 -19.14 28.95
CA GLY A 405 -0.51 -18.31 28.76
C GLY A 405 -0.31 -16.83 29.19
N ASN A 406 0.91 -16.42 29.44
CA ASN A 406 1.27 -15.09 29.91
C ASN A 406 1.35 -14.10 28.75
N PHE A 407 0.22 -13.86 28.15
CA PHE A 407 0.00 -12.71 27.30
C PHE A 407 0.03 -11.46 28.19
N LYS A 408 1.06 -10.64 28.10
CA LYS A 408 1.09 -9.37 28.82
C LYS A 408 0.36 -8.33 27.98
N PRO A 409 -0.77 -7.79 28.47
CA PRO A 409 -1.51 -6.75 27.72
C PRO A 409 -0.73 -5.45 27.49
N ASN A 410 0.50 -5.37 27.97
CA ASN A 410 1.41 -4.22 27.89
C ASN A 410 2.67 -4.46 27.04
N ASP A 411 2.76 -5.55 26.28
CA ASP A 411 3.84 -5.71 25.32
C ASP A 411 3.76 -4.58 24.28
N ASP A 412 4.91 -4.01 23.91
CA ASP A 412 4.99 -2.84 23.03
C ASP A 412 4.25 -3.06 21.70
N TYR A 413 4.26 -4.29 21.17
CA TYR A 413 3.51 -4.65 19.98
C TYR A 413 1.99 -4.67 20.17
N GLU A 414 1.49 -5.00 21.37
CA GLU A 414 0.06 -4.95 21.65
C GLU A 414 -0.48 -3.51 21.67
N LYS A 415 0.39 -2.55 21.93
CA LYS A 415 0.08 -1.11 21.88
C LYS A 415 0.12 -0.52 20.47
N MET A 416 0.68 -1.25 19.49
CA MET A 416 0.77 -0.79 18.12
C MET A 416 -0.56 -0.94 17.40
N GLN A 417 -1.53 -0.11 17.78
CA GLN A 417 -2.80 0.07 17.10
C GLN A 417 -2.81 1.40 16.37
N PHE A 418 -3.24 1.35 15.10
CA PHE A 418 -3.32 2.50 14.22
C PHE A 418 -4.71 2.63 13.66
N TYR A 419 -5.29 3.80 13.83
CA TYR A 419 -6.66 4.14 13.47
C TYR A 419 -6.64 5.00 12.23
N TYR A 420 -7.40 4.61 11.21
CA TYR A 420 -7.43 5.26 9.91
C TYR A 420 -8.55 6.28 9.84
N HIS A 421 -8.22 7.48 9.38
CA HIS A 421 -9.16 8.56 9.15
C HIS A 421 -9.20 8.84 7.64
N PRO A 422 -10.11 8.16 6.94
CA PRO A 422 -10.19 8.27 5.48
C PRO A 422 -10.91 9.54 5.04
N ASP A 423 -10.65 9.91 3.79
CA ASP A 423 -11.42 10.88 3.05
C ASP A 423 -12.78 10.30 2.57
N HIS A 424 -13.48 11.04 1.72
CA HIS A 424 -14.77 10.62 1.15
C HIS A 424 -14.69 9.42 0.19
N LEU A 425 -13.51 9.12 -0.35
CA LEU A 425 -13.26 7.96 -1.23
C LEU A 425 -12.76 6.73 -0.47
N GLY A 426 -12.52 6.87 0.84
CA GLY A 426 -11.97 5.79 1.67
C GLY A 426 -10.45 5.75 1.71
N SER A 427 -9.75 6.70 1.09
CA SER A 427 -8.30 6.84 1.18
C SER A 427 -7.91 7.41 2.54
N SER A 428 -6.92 6.80 3.20
CA SER A 428 -6.48 7.25 4.51
C SER A 428 -5.72 8.56 4.40
N SER A 429 -6.28 9.64 4.93
CA SER A 429 -5.63 10.96 4.98
C SER A 429 -4.80 11.15 6.24
N TYR A 430 -5.28 10.63 7.36
CA TYR A 430 -4.57 10.64 8.63
C TYR A 430 -4.61 9.26 9.28
N ILE A 431 -3.57 8.97 10.03
CA ILE A 431 -3.47 7.77 10.87
C ILE A 431 -3.12 8.24 12.28
N THR A 432 -3.90 7.82 13.29
CA THR A 432 -3.61 8.09 14.69
C THR A 432 -3.18 6.82 15.40
N ASN A 433 -2.32 6.98 16.43
CA ASN A 433 -1.90 5.88 17.30
C ASN A 433 -2.95 5.60 18.40
N LEU A 434 -2.62 4.68 19.31
CA LEU A 434 -3.48 4.31 20.44
C LEU A 434 -3.77 5.48 21.40
N ASP A 435 -2.85 6.43 21.52
CA ASP A 435 -2.99 7.61 22.37
C ASP A 435 -3.76 8.76 21.71
N GLY A 436 -4.25 8.57 20.47
CA GLY A 436 -4.98 9.56 19.70
C GLY A 436 -4.08 10.65 19.07
N GLU A 437 -2.77 10.41 19.03
CA GLU A 437 -1.81 11.32 18.38
C GLU A 437 -1.69 10.99 16.89
N VAL A 438 -1.48 12.01 16.05
CA VAL A 438 -1.25 11.80 14.62
C VAL A 438 0.11 11.13 14.42
N ALA A 439 0.09 9.89 13.93
CA ALA A 439 1.28 9.12 13.60
C ALA A 439 1.72 9.35 12.15
N GLN A 440 0.76 9.57 11.25
CA GLN A 440 1.03 9.79 9.83
C GLN A 440 -0.03 10.69 9.21
N HIS A 441 0.41 11.55 8.29
CA HIS A 441 -0.41 12.34 7.36
C HIS A 441 0.02 11.98 5.94
N ILE A 442 -0.95 11.64 5.09
CA ILE A 442 -0.73 11.10 3.74
C ILE A 442 -1.26 12.10 2.71
#